data_0adda34f77b7fad2e18393bbd167341e
#
_entry.id   0adda34f77b7fad2e18393bbd167341e
#
_cell.length_a   1.000
_cell.length_b   1.000
_cell.length_c   1.000
_cell.angle_alpha   90.00
_cell.angle_beta   90.00
_cell.angle_gamma   90.00
#
_symmetry.space_group_name_H-M   'P 1'
#
loop_
_entity.id
_entity.type
_entity.pdbx_description
1 polymer ?
#
loop_
_entity_poly.entity_id
_entity_poly.type
_entity_poly.pdbx_seq_one_letter_code
_entity_poly.pdbx_strand_id
1 'polypeptide(L)'
;MTVVNARFPWALFAPLAAVTELGGILLLLAGRGIGWAAVAAPLVGFVAMRGPVRPRFEFTDEGVIFRRSGQSPLLPWDEIAAVALVKASGRTVLAYRLRPGILVLKRHPGAGFLRAKGLDFDGGYMVDQMTAEPQEILAIFEQHLAGSRPRP
;
A
#
# COMPACT_ATOMS: atom_id res chain seq x y z
N MET A 1 15.46 3.17 10.15
CA MET A 1 14.21 2.51 9.68
C MET A 1 13.14 3.57 9.48
N THR A 2 12.72 3.80 8.25
CA THR A 2 11.66 4.76 7.88
C THR A 2 10.40 3.97 7.51
N VAL A 3 9.24 4.40 8.01
CA VAL A 3 7.96 3.72 7.75
C VAL A 3 6.99 4.72 7.11
N VAL A 4 6.47 4.36 5.93
CA VAL A 4 5.43 5.14 5.23
C VAL A 4 4.14 4.32 5.19
N ASN A 5 3.09 4.84 5.79
CA ASN A 5 1.80 4.17 5.91
C ASN A 5 0.81 4.62 4.82
N ALA A 6 -0.19 3.78 4.52
CA ALA A 6 -1.31 4.19 3.70
C ALA A 6 -2.24 5.16 4.45
N ARG A 7 -2.87 6.08 3.70
CA ARG A 7 -3.92 6.98 4.21
C ARG A 7 -5.16 6.19 4.60
N PHE A 8 -5.84 6.65 5.63
CA PHE A 8 -7.13 6.07 5.99
C PHE A 8 -8.21 6.56 5.01
N PRO A 9 -9.03 5.68 4.42
CA PRO A 9 -10.02 6.05 3.41
C PRO A 9 -11.27 6.70 4.03
N TRP A 10 -11.10 7.85 4.70
CA TRP A 10 -12.19 8.56 5.38
C TRP A 10 -13.38 8.87 4.48
N ALA A 11 -13.11 9.21 3.20
CA ALA A 11 -14.16 9.53 2.24
C ALA A 11 -15.14 8.38 1.97
N LEU A 12 -14.67 7.13 2.10
CA LEU A 12 -15.51 5.95 1.97
C LEU A 12 -16.06 5.48 3.31
N PHE A 13 -15.25 5.56 4.36
CA PHE A 13 -15.62 5.04 5.68
C PHE A 13 -16.68 5.90 6.38
N ALA A 14 -16.53 7.22 6.37
CA ALA A 14 -17.44 8.11 7.10
C ALA A 14 -18.91 8.02 6.63
N PRO A 15 -19.24 8.09 5.32
CA PRO A 15 -20.62 7.96 4.88
C PRO A 15 -21.17 6.56 5.13
N LEU A 16 -20.37 5.51 4.97
CA LEU A 16 -20.81 4.14 5.24
C LEU A 16 -21.11 3.95 6.73
N ALA A 17 -20.26 4.46 7.61
CA ALA A 17 -20.49 4.43 9.06
C ALA A 17 -21.79 5.18 9.43
N ALA A 18 -22.00 6.38 8.88
CA ALA A 18 -23.19 7.16 9.16
C ALA A 18 -24.48 6.43 8.73
N VAL A 19 -24.50 5.81 7.55
CA VAL A 19 -25.67 5.05 7.07
C VAL A 19 -25.93 3.83 7.95
N THR A 20 -24.89 3.09 8.34
CA THR A 20 -25.04 1.90 9.20
C THR A 20 -25.51 2.27 10.62
N GLU A 21 -24.99 3.35 11.20
CA GLU A 21 -25.40 3.85 12.50
C GLU A 21 -26.85 4.32 12.50
N LEU A 22 -27.27 5.12 11.50
CA LEU A 22 -28.65 5.57 11.37
C LEU A 22 -29.61 4.38 11.21
N GLY A 23 -29.26 3.42 10.34
CA GLY A 23 -30.04 2.19 10.18
C GLY A 23 -30.13 1.37 11.46
N GLY A 24 -29.04 1.25 12.21
CA GLY A 24 -28.99 0.59 13.49
C GLY A 24 -29.90 1.23 14.54
N ILE A 25 -29.88 2.55 14.64
CA ILE A 25 -30.74 3.33 15.55
C ILE A 25 -32.22 3.12 15.20
N LEU A 26 -32.57 3.19 13.92
CA LEU A 26 -33.96 2.95 13.48
C LEU A 26 -34.42 1.54 13.82
N LEU A 27 -33.58 0.53 13.66
CA LEU A 27 -33.91 -0.86 14.05
C LEU A 27 -34.08 -1.01 15.57
N LEU A 28 -33.29 -0.31 16.38
CA LEU A 28 -33.44 -0.30 17.83
C LEU A 28 -34.74 0.37 18.26
N LEU A 29 -35.08 1.50 17.63
CA LEU A 29 -36.36 2.20 17.89
C LEU A 29 -37.58 1.34 17.49
N ALA A 30 -37.41 0.49 16.47
CA ALA A 30 -38.41 -0.50 16.06
C ALA A 30 -38.44 -1.76 16.95
N GLY A 31 -37.71 -1.76 18.06
CA GLY A 31 -37.64 -2.89 19.02
C GLY A 31 -36.85 -4.09 18.54
N ARG A 32 -36.05 -3.93 17.48
CA ARG A 32 -35.23 -5.02 16.92
C ARG A 32 -33.82 -5.01 17.53
N GLY A 33 -33.49 -5.95 18.38
CA GLY A 33 -32.20 -6.06 19.04
C GLY A 33 -30.98 -6.14 18.09
N ILE A 34 -31.17 -6.58 16.85
CA ILE A 34 -30.10 -6.62 15.81
C ILE A 34 -29.55 -5.23 15.47
N GLY A 35 -30.27 -4.15 15.84
CA GLY A 35 -29.80 -2.78 15.67
C GLY A 35 -28.47 -2.50 16.38
N TRP A 36 -28.20 -3.17 17.50
CA TRP A 36 -26.92 -3.04 18.23
C TRP A 36 -25.72 -3.50 17.37
N ALA A 37 -25.89 -4.57 16.60
CA ALA A 37 -24.84 -5.03 15.70
C ALA A 37 -24.52 -3.99 14.61
N ALA A 38 -25.54 -3.32 14.08
CA ALA A 38 -25.36 -2.27 13.08
C ALA A 38 -24.70 -1.01 13.65
N VAL A 39 -24.99 -0.64 14.90
CA VAL A 39 -24.33 0.49 15.59
C VAL A 39 -22.88 0.15 15.93
N ALA A 40 -22.57 -1.10 16.31
CA ALA A 40 -21.21 -1.52 16.65
C ALA A 40 -20.33 -1.77 15.42
N ALA A 41 -20.89 -2.13 14.27
CA ALA A 41 -20.15 -2.52 13.07
C ALA A 41 -19.15 -1.47 12.58
N PRO A 42 -19.46 -0.15 12.53
CA PRO A 42 -18.49 0.86 12.14
C PRO A 42 -17.28 0.93 13.07
N LEU A 43 -17.49 0.77 14.38
CA LEU A 43 -16.39 0.78 15.36
C LEU A 43 -15.47 -0.42 15.15
N VAL A 44 -16.01 -1.61 14.95
CA VAL A 44 -15.24 -2.83 14.67
C VAL A 44 -14.49 -2.68 13.34
N GLY A 45 -15.15 -2.18 12.30
CA GLY A 45 -14.54 -1.90 11.01
C GLY A 45 -13.40 -0.88 11.12
N PHE A 46 -13.57 0.18 11.90
CA PHE A 46 -12.54 1.19 12.14
C PHE A 46 -11.31 0.62 12.86
N VAL A 47 -11.53 -0.19 13.89
CA VAL A 47 -10.44 -0.85 14.63
C VAL A 47 -9.71 -1.84 13.72
N ALA A 48 -10.44 -2.65 12.95
CA ALA A 48 -9.86 -3.61 12.00
C ALA A 48 -9.05 -2.89 10.90
N MET A 49 -9.52 -1.76 10.39
CA MET A 49 -8.80 -0.98 9.38
C MET A 49 -7.60 -0.21 9.94
N ARG A 50 -7.54 0.07 11.24
CA ARG A 50 -6.36 0.68 11.90
C ARG A 50 -5.24 -0.30 12.22
N GLY A 51 -5.55 -1.59 12.21
CA GLY A 51 -4.61 -2.66 12.55
C GLY A 51 -3.52 -2.89 11.50
N PRO A 52 -2.78 -4.02 11.61
CA PRO A 52 -1.62 -4.37 10.78
C PRO A 52 -1.95 -4.61 9.29
N VAL A 53 -3.21 -4.50 8.91
CA VAL A 53 -3.71 -4.70 7.53
C VAL A 53 -3.41 -3.52 6.60
N ARG A 54 -2.95 -2.36 7.12
CA ARG A 54 -2.66 -1.21 6.26
C ARG A 54 -1.42 -1.45 5.40
N PRO A 55 -1.50 -1.20 4.10
CA PRO A 55 -0.32 -1.18 3.26
C PRO A 55 0.69 -0.16 3.80
N ARG A 56 1.93 -0.58 3.94
CA ARG A 56 3.01 0.30 4.38
C ARG A 56 4.33 -0.13 3.77
N PHE A 57 5.20 0.85 3.54
CA PHE A 57 6.60 0.61 3.24
C PHE A 57 7.41 0.63 4.53
N GLU A 58 8.26 -0.35 4.70
CA GLU A 58 9.29 -0.40 5.72
C GLU A 58 10.65 -0.38 5.01
N PHE A 59 11.37 0.73 5.17
CA PHE A 59 12.69 0.93 4.61
C PHE A 59 13.73 0.48 5.64
N THR A 60 14.51 -0.52 5.28
CA THR A 60 15.60 -1.05 6.09
C THR A 60 16.94 -0.83 5.39
N ASP A 61 18.05 -1.10 6.06
CA ASP A 61 19.37 -0.98 5.45
C ASP A 61 19.61 -2.06 4.37
N GLU A 62 18.91 -3.20 4.47
CA GLU A 62 19.04 -4.32 3.53
C GLU A 62 18.12 -4.18 2.30
N GLY A 63 16.99 -3.49 2.43
CA GLY A 63 16.00 -3.39 1.36
C GLY A 63 14.69 -2.77 1.81
N VAL A 64 13.68 -2.88 0.96
CA VAL A 64 12.33 -2.40 1.23
C VAL A 64 11.36 -3.57 1.38
N ILE A 65 10.48 -3.48 2.38
CA ILE A 65 9.39 -4.41 2.61
C ILE A 65 8.08 -3.65 2.40
N PHE A 66 7.28 -4.10 1.44
CA PHE A 66 5.92 -3.59 1.28
C PHE A 66 4.95 -4.52 2.02
N ARG A 67 4.55 -4.14 3.22
CA ARG A 67 3.57 -4.90 3.99
C ARG A 67 2.15 -4.61 3.51
N ARG A 68 1.51 -5.64 3.02
CA ARG A 68 0.08 -5.74 2.77
C ARG A 68 -0.40 -7.02 3.46
N SER A 69 -1.67 -7.29 3.61
CA SER A 69 -2.14 -8.56 4.22
C SER A 69 -1.43 -9.78 3.60
N GLY A 70 -0.71 -10.55 4.41
CA GLY A 70 0.01 -11.75 4.00
C GLY A 70 1.55 -11.61 3.98
N GLN A 71 2.21 -12.50 3.25
CA GLN A 71 3.66 -12.52 3.12
C GLN A 71 4.15 -11.30 2.33
N SER A 72 5.05 -10.56 2.93
CA SER A 72 5.66 -9.37 2.34
C SER A 72 7.15 -9.66 2.16
N PRO A 73 7.59 -10.07 0.97
CA PRO A 73 9.00 -10.34 0.73
C PRO A 73 9.81 -9.05 0.84
N LEU A 74 11.00 -9.18 1.42
CA LEU A 74 12.02 -8.17 1.33
C LEU A 74 12.46 -8.04 -0.13
N LEU A 75 12.53 -6.82 -0.63
CA LEU A 75 13.16 -6.48 -1.90
C LEU A 75 14.50 -5.80 -1.60
N PRO A 76 15.63 -6.50 -1.76
CA PRO A 76 16.95 -5.99 -1.43
C PRO A 76 17.36 -4.80 -2.33
N TRP A 77 18.11 -3.85 -1.79
CA TRP A 77 18.56 -2.67 -2.54
C TRP A 77 19.51 -3.03 -3.69
N ASP A 78 20.32 -4.06 -3.51
CA ASP A 78 21.26 -4.54 -4.53
C ASP A 78 20.58 -5.24 -5.70
N GLU A 79 19.35 -5.71 -5.55
CA GLU A 79 18.53 -6.26 -6.63
C GLU A 79 17.88 -5.18 -7.50
N ILE A 80 17.73 -3.95 -7.02
CA ILE A 80 17.05 -2.87 -7.74
C ILE A 80 18.05 -2.14 -8.64
N ALA A 81 17.75 -2.07 -9.94
CA ALA A 81 18.52 -1.29 -10.92
C ALA A 81 18.06 0.17 -11.00
N ALA A 82 16.75 0.38 -11.02
CA ALA A 82 16.14 1.70 -11.16
C ALA A 82 14.72 1.72 -10.56
N VAL A 83 14.30 2.92 -10.16
CA VAL A 83 12.94 3.23 -9.72
C VAL A 83 12.43 4.43 -10.48
N ALA A 84 11.12 4.49 -10.71
CA ALA A 84 10.46 5.63 -11.35
C ALA A 84 9.01 5.75 -10.91
N LEU A 85 8.47 6.97 -10.92
CA LEU A 85 7.03 7.19 -10.80
C LEU A 85 6.41 7.16 -12.19
N VAL A 86 5.44 6.28 -12.37
CA VAL A 86 4.69 6.15 -13.62
C VAL A 86 3.19 6.31 -13.36
N LYS A 87 2.48 6.90 -14.32
CA LYS A 87 1.00 6.94 -14.27
C LYS A 87 0.44 5.77 -15.07
N ALA A 88 -0.36 4.94 -14.42
CA ALA A 88 -1.03 3.82 -15.03
C ALA A 88 -2.51 3.80 -14.61
N SER A 89 -3.43 3.87 -15.57
CA SER A 89 -4.89 3.91 -15.33
C SER A 89 -5.31 5.00 -14.32
N GLY A 90 -4.74 6.22 -14.43
CA GLY A 90 -5.05 7.35 -13.55
C GLY A 90 -4.45 7.26 -12.16
N ARG A 91 -3.65 6.23 -11.86
CA ARG A 91 -2.98 6.04 -10.57
C ARG A 91 -1.49 6.25 -10.70
N THR A 92 -0.86 6.76 -9.65
CA THR A 92 0.58 6.87 -9.54
C THR A 92 1.15 5.59 -8.96
N VAL A 93 2.07 4.98 -9.68
CA VAL A 93 2.74 3.74 -9.32
C VAL A 93 4.23 4.01 -9.19
N LEU A 94 4.82 3.64 -8.07
CA LEU A 94 6.26 3.53 -7.93
C LEU A 94 6.68 2.21 -8.57
N ALA A 95 7.23 2.29 -9.76
CA ALA A 95 7.69 1.14 -10.54
C ALA A 95 9.19 0.96 -10.36
N TYR A 96 9.65 -0.30 -10.40
CA TYR A 96 11.07 -0.63 -10.28
C TYR A 96 11.50 -1.64 -11.34
N ARG A 97 12.77 -1.56 -11.71
CA ARG A 97 13.47 -2.56 -12.52
C ARG A 97 14.48 -3.29 -11.67
N LEU A 98 14.60 -4.59 -11.91
CA LEU A 98 15.62 -5.42 -11.29
C LEU A 98 16.91 -5.38 -12.10
N ARG A 99 18.03 -5.67 -11.46
CA ARG A 99 19.31 -5.81 -12.15
C ARG A 99 19.30 -7.03 -13.07
N PRO A 100 19.99 -6.97 -14.23
CA PRO A 100 20.13 -8.11 -15.10
C PRO A 100 20.76 -9.30 -14.37
N GLY A 101 20.24 -10.50 -14.63
CA GLY A 101 20.77 -11.75 -14.02
C GLY A 101 20.08 -12.15 -12.71
N ILE A 102 19.21 -11.31 -12.14
CA ILE A 102 18.38 -11.73 -11.01
C ILE A 102 17.26 -12.61 -11.57
N LEU A 103 17.26 -13.87 -11.16
CA LEU A 103 16.19 -14.80 -11.51
C LEU A 103 14.89 -14.34 -10.84
N VAL A 104 13.94 -13.89 -11.64
CA VAL A 104 12.59 -13.50 -11.20
C VAL A 104 11.81 -14.76 -10.83
N LEU A 105 12.28 -15.49 -9.82
CA LEU A 105 11.60 -16.67 -9.28
C LEU A 105 10.35 -16.30 -8.48
N LYS A 106 10.25 -15.04 -8.06
CA LYS A 106 9.11 -14.52 -7.28
C LYS A 106 8.27 -13.60 -8.16
N ARG A 107 6.97 -13.77 -8.17
CA ARG A 107 6.05 -12.82 -8.80
C ARG A 107 6.13 -11.49 -8.06
N HIS A 108 6.75 -10.50 -8.68
CA HIS A 108 6.79 -9.15 -8.15
C HIS A 108 5.40 -8.50 -8.25
N PRO A 109 4.95 -7.78 -7.21
CA PRO A 109 3.65 -7.14 -7.21
C PRO A 109 3.57 -6.11 -8.35
N GLY A 110 2.43 -6.03 -9.01
CA GLY A 110 2.18 -5.05 -10.07
C GLY A 110 2.81 -5.33 -11.43
N ALA A 111 3.73 -6.30 -11.57
CA ALA A 111 4.42 -6.59 -12.83
C ALA A 111 3.46 -6.84 -14.00
N GLY A 112 2.48 -7.71 -13.82
CA GLY A 112 1.47 -8.01 -14.86
C GLY A 112 0.64 -6.81 -15.24
N PHE A 113 0.28 -5.96 -14.28
CA PHE A 113 -0.46 -4.73 -14.52
C PHE A 113 0.36 -3.72 -15.33
N LEU A 114 1.63 -3.53 -15.00
CA LEU A 114 2.51 -2.59 -15.71
C LEU A 114 2.77 -3.05 -17.14
N ARG A 115 3.04 -4.36 -17.36
CA ARG A 115 3.20 -4.93 -18.70
C ARG A 115 1.95 -4.82 -19.56
N ALA A 116 0.76 -5.04 -18.99
CA ALA A 116 -0.51 -4.84 -19.70
C ALA A 116 -0.75 -3.40 -20.13
N LYS A 117 -0.02 -2.43 -19.54
CA LYS A 117 -0.01 -1.01 -19.93
C LYS A 117 1.17 -0.61 -20.83
N GLY A 118 1.93 -1.58 -21.31
CA GLY A 118 3.10 -1.32 -22.16
C GLY A 118 4.30 -0.74 -21.42
N LEU A 119 4.31 -0.83 -20.07
CA LEU A 119 5.37 -0.32 -19.23
C LEU A 119 6.35 -1.45 -18.89
N ASP A 120 7.61 -1.27 -19.26
CA ASP A 120 8.67 -2.24 -19.08
C ASP A 120 9.31 -2.10 -17.68
N PHE A 121 8.62 -2.61 -16.66
CA PHE A 121 9.06 -2.68 -15.28
C PHE A 121 8.80 -4.08 -14.69
N ASP A 122 9.66 -4.50 -13.77
CA ASP A 122 9.59 -5.82 -13.15
C ASP A 122 8.60 -5.88 -12.00
N GLY A 123 8.25 -4.73 -11.42
CA GLY A 123 7.23 -4.62 -10.39
C GLY A 123 6.87 -3.18 -10.06
N GLY A 124 5.88 -3.01 -9.18
CA GLY A 124 5.47 -1.68 -8.75
C GLY A 124 4.41 -1.69 -7.67
N TYR A 125 4.33 -0.59 -6.97
CA TYR A 125 3.43 -0.36 -5.85
C TYR A 125 2.61 0.91 -6.09
N MET A 126 1.30 0.85 -5.85
CA MET A 126 0.45 2.04 -5.89
C MET A 126 0.77 2.95 -4.69
N VAL A 127 1.14 4.19 -4.96
CA VAL A 127 1.56 5.16 -3.93
C VAL A 127 0.58 6.29 -3.69
N ASP A 128 -0.47 6.43 -4.50
CA ASP A 128 -1.50 7.47 -4.33
C ASP A 128 -2.18 7.45 -2.96
N GLN A 129 -2.24 6.27 -2.33
CA GLN A 129 -2.94 6.05 -1.06
C GLN A 129 -2.00 6.16 0.15
N MET A 130 -0.74 6.53 -0.06
CA MET A 130 0.22 6.69 1.04
C MET A 130 0.08 8.05 1.72
N THR A 131 0.55 8.14 2.96
CA THR A 131 0.57 9.39 3.71
C THR A 131 1.60 10.38 3.18
N ALA A 132 2.74 9.87 2.74
CA ALA A 132 3.78 10.66 2.08
C ALA A 132 3.42 10.90 0.60
N GLU A 133 3.89 12.01 0.06
CA GLU A 133 3.75 12.32 -1.37
C GLU A 133 4.56 11.32 -2.21
N PRO A 134 4.08 10.98 -3.43
CA PRO A 134 4.80 10.03 -4.30
C PRO A 134 6.27 10.41 -4.54
N GLN A 135 6.56 11.70 -4.69
CA GLN A 135 7.92 12.22 -4.88
C GLN A 135 8.81 12.00 -3.64
N GLU A 136 8.25 12.15 -2.44
CA GLU A 136 8.98 11.89 -1.19
C GLU A 136 9.34 10.41 -1.07
N ILE A 137 8.40 9.53 -1.44
CA ILE A 137 8.64 8.08 -1.45
C ILE A 137 9.75 7.74 -2.45
N LEU A 138 9.69 8.31 -3.66
CA LEU A 138 10.72 8.13 -4.67
C LEU A 138 12.09 8.60 -4.15
N ALA A 139 12.15 9.78 -3.54
CA ALA A 139 13.40 10.33 -3.00
C ALA A 139 14.02 9.40 -1.92
N ILE A 140 13.20 8.79 -1.05
CA ILE A 140 13.67 7.82 -0.08
C ILE A 140 14.29 6.59 -0.78
N PHE A 141 13.64 6.07 -1.83
CA PHE A 141 14.19 4.96 -2.63
C PHE A 141 15.53 5.33 -3.27
N GLU A 142 15.60 6.50 -3.91
CA GLU A 142 16.82 6.97 -4.58
C GLU A 142 17.97 7.17 -3.59
N GLN A 143 17.69 7.71 -2.41
CA GLN A 143 18.67 7.88 -1.34
C GLN A 143 19.28 6.53 -0.90
N HIS A 144 18.45 5.52 -0.68
CA HIS A 144 18.92 4.18 -0.31
C HIS A 144 19.69 3.51 -1.46
N LEU A 145 19.23 3.64 -2.69
CA LEU A 145 19.93 3.10 -3.86
C LEU A 145 21.29 3.77 -4.10
N ALA A 146 21.40 5.07 -3.85
CA ALA A 146 22.68 5.78 -3.94
C ALA A 146 23.68 5.29 -2.89
N GLY A 147 23.19 4.98 -1.67
CA GLY A 147 24.01 4.45 -0.58
C GLY A 147 24.42 2.98 -0.75
N SER A 148 23.64 2.19 -1.51
CA SER A 148 23.89 0.76 -1.73
C SER A 148 24.75 0.46 -2.95
N ARG A 149 25.12 1.48 -3.76
CA ARG A 149 26.05 1.29 -4.88
C ARG A 149 27.44 1.00 -4.32
N PRO A 150 28.11 -0.10 -4.74
CA PRO A 150 29.50 -0.32 -4.37
C PRO A 150 30.30 0.91 -4.84
N ARG A 151 31.07 1.49 -3.91
CA ARG A 151 32.06 2.53 -4.26
C ARG A 151 33.06 1.89 -5.22
N PRO A 152 33.43 2.58 -6.33
CA PRO A 152 34.40 2.07 -7.29
C PRO A 152 35.74 1.77 -6.66
#